data_3bdabd1123043a6fea1d6ebf9a3eb283
#
_entry.id   3bdabd1123043a6fea1d6ebf9a3eb283
#
_cell.length_a   1.000
_cell.length_b   1.000
_cell.length_c   1.000
_cell.angle_alpha   90.00
_cell.angle_beta   90.00
_cell.angle_gamma   90.00
#
_symmetry.space_group_name_H-M   'P 1'
#
loop_
_entity.id
_entity.type
_entity.pdbx_description
1 polymer ?
#
loop_
_entity_poly.entity_id
_entity_poly.type
_entity_poly.pdbx_seq_one_letter_code
_entity_poly.pdbx_strand_id
1 'polypeptide(L)'
;MKTQLSLKGRALKYLAAREHSRLELTRKLAPHAESADEVQRVLDELEQRGFLSAERFAESMVHRKAARYGAARVKAELAQHRLPDDITRSVTEQLKASEFDRAHALWARRFGEPPSTPEDKARQTRFLAARGFAGDVIRRVLRGDGFRDPEQGV
;
A
#
# COMPACT_ATOMS: atom_id res chain seq x y z
N MET A 1 -8.07 7.50 40.01
CA MET A 1 -6.80 6.88 39.55
C MET A 1 -6.94 6.46 38.11
N LYS A 2 -6.05 6.97 37.23
CA LYS A 2 -5.99 6.49 35.85
C LYS A 2 -5.29 5.13 35.86
N THR A 3 -6.01 4.07 35.54
CA THR A 3 -5.43 2.73 35.36
C THR A 3 -4.54 2.76 34.14
N GLN A 4 -3.24 2.51 34.29
CA GLN A 4 -2.35 2.39 33.14
C GLN A 4 -2.65 1.08 32.40
N LEU A 5 -2.76 1.18 31.09
CA LEU A 5 -2.90 -0.01 30.26
C LEU A 5 -1.63 -0.85 30.32
N SER A 6 -1.78 -2.17 30.36
CA SER A 6 -0.67 -3.10 30.15
C SER A 6 -0.08 -2.90 28.75
N LEU A 7 1.12 -3.41 28.53
CA LEU A 7 1.75 -3.37 27.22
C LEU A 7 0.85 -4.03 26.14
N LYS A 8 0.29 -5.20 26.49
CA LYS A 8 -0.68 -5.90 25.64
C LYS A 8 -1.94 -5.05 25.38
N GLY A 9 -2.47 -4.41 26.41
CA GLY A 9 -3.64 -3.53 26.30
C GLY A 9 -3.38 -2.35 25.38
N ARG A 10 -2.19 -1.77 25.45
CA ARG A 10 -1.79 -0.68 24.51
C ARG A 10 -1.73 -1.17 23.09
N ALA A 11 -1.14 -2.33 22.85
CA ALA A 11 -1.06 -2.94 21.51
C ALA A 11 -2.44 -3.20 20.94
N LEU A 12 -3.34 -3.79 21.73
CA LEU A 12 -4.72 -4.07 21.33
C LEU A 12 -5.49 -2.79 21.03
N LYS A 13 -5.25 -1.71 21.75
CA LYS A 13 -5.85 -0.41 21.48
C LYS A 13 -5.43 0.14 20.12
N TYR A 14 -4.14 0.05 19.78
CA TYR A 14 -3.64 0.44 18.47
C TYR A 14 -4.28 -0.41 17.36
N LEU A 15 -4.30 -1.72 17.54
CA LEU A 15 -4.84 -2.66 16.55
C LEU A 15 -6.37 -2.52 16.37
N ALA A 16 -7.08 -2.11 17.41
CA ALA A 16 -8.51 -1.83 17.31
C ALA A 16 -8.79 -0.60 16.43
N ALA A 17 -7.88 0.36 16.39
CA ALA A 17 -8.02 1.55 15.58
C ALA A 17 -7.71 1.30 14.09
N ARG A 18 -6.70 0.50 13.79
CA ARG A 18 -6.30 0.09 12.44
C ARG A 18 -5.31 -1.08 12.47
N GLU A 19 -5.09 -1.69 11.32
CA GLU A 19 -3.99 -2.64 11.18
C GLU A 19 -2.65 -1.93 11.36
N HIS A 20 -1.70 -2.60 12.03
CA HIS A 20 -0.34 -2.11 12.24
C HIS A 20 0.66 -3.18 11.82
N SER A 21 1.84 -2.77 11.36
CA SER A 21 2.95 -3.69 11.21
C SER A 21 3.58 -3.99 12.56
N ARG A 22 4.25 -5.14 12.64
CA ARG A 22 5.01 -5.51 13.85
C ARG A 22 6.06 -4.44 14.19
N LEU A 23 6.74 -3.90 13.18
CA LEU A 23 7.74 -2.85 13.37
C LEU A 23 7.13 -1.57 13.97
N GLU A 24 5.96 -1.14 13.47
CA GLU A 24 5.24 0.00 14.03
C GLU A 24 4.93 -0.21 15.51
N LEU A 25 4.38 -1.37 15.87
CA LEU A 25 4.04 -1.68 17.25
C LEU A 25 5.27 -1.78 18.13
N THR A 26 6.36 -2.34 17.62
CA THR A 26 7.64 -2.38 18.35
C THR A 26 8.08 -0.96 18.75
N ARG A 27 8.01 -0.02 17.80
CA ARG A 27 8.39 1.38 18.06
C ARG A 27 7.42 2.09 19.01
N LYS A 28 6.13 1.85 18.85
CA LYS A 28 5.11 2.48 19.69
C LYS A 28 5.10 1.95 21.11
N LEU A 29 5.42 0.68 21.31
CA LEU A 29 5.41 0.04 22.61
C LEU A 29 6.73 0.20 23.37
N ALA A 30 7.84 0.41 22.68
CA ALA A 30 9.18 0.51 23.31
C ALA A 30 9.23 1.51 24.49
N PRO A 31 8.66 2.72 24.40
CA PRO A 31 8.70 3.67 25.52
C PRO A 31 7.95 3.21 26.77
N HIS A 32 7.08 2.23 26.67
CA HIS A 32 6.23 1.72 27.75
C HIS A 32 6.68 0.36 28.28
N ALA A 33 7.71 -0.23 27.69
CA ALA A 33 8.22 -1.55 28.02
C ALA A 33 9.45 -1.46 28.92
N GLU A 34 9.66 -2.48 29.74
CA GLU A 34 10.85 -2.61 30.57
C GLU A 34 12.05 -3.11 29.76
N SER A 35 11.78 -3.87 28.69
CA SER A 35 12.82 -4.42 27.81
C SER A 35 12.29 -4.64 26.39
N ALA A 36 13.21 -4.76 25.44
CA ALA A 36 12.88 -5.13 24.06
C ALA A 36 12.26 -6.54 23.98
N ASP A 37 12.71 -7.46 24.83
CA ASP A 37 12.18 -8.83 24.88
C ASP A 37 10.72 -8.87 25.33
N GLU A 38 10.33 -8.01 26.24
CA GLU A 38 8.93 -7.89 26.67
C GLU A 38 8.02 -7.51 25.50
N VAL A 39 8.45 -6.54 24.68
CA VAL A 39 7.71 -6.14 23.48
C VAL A 39 7.55 -7.33 22.52
N GLN A 40 8.63 -8.04 22.25
CA GLN A 40 8.59 -9.16 21.31
C GLN A 40 7.69 -10.31 21.80
N ARG A 41 7.70 -10.61 23.10
CA ARG A 41 6.79 -11.62 23.66
C ARG A 41 5.32 -11.24 23.52
N VAL A 42 4.99 -9.99 23.77
CA VAL A 42 3.62 -9.49 23.58
C VAL A 42 3.20 -9.59 22.13
N LEU A 43 4.07 -9.18 21.19
CA LEU A 43 3.77 -9.22 19.77
C LEU A 43 3.64 -10.66 19.26
N ASP A 44 4.47 -11.58 19.74
CA ASP A 44 4.36 -13.01 19.41
C ASP A 44 3.00 -13.58 19.82
N GLU A 45 2.54 -13.26 21.02
CA GLU A 45 1.22 -13.68 21.50
C GLU A 45 0.10 -13.13 20.63
N LEU A 46 0.18 -11.85 20.26
CA LEU A 46 -0.85 -11.22 19.43
C LEU A 46 -0.89 -11.78 18.02
N GLU A 47 0.27 -12.14 17.45
CA GLU A 47 0.33 -12.85 16.17
C GLU A 47 -0.32 -14.24 16.27
N GLN A 48 0.00 -15.01 17.30
CA GLN A 48 -0.58 -16.34 17.50
C GLN A 48 -2.08 -16.30 17.65
N ARG A 49 -2.60 -15.27 18.26
CA ARG A 49 -4.05 -15.07 18.45
C ARG A 49 -4.74 -14.42 17.26
N GLY A 50 -4.00 -14.04 16.23
CA GLY A 50 -4.54 -13.42 15.03
C GLY A 50 -4.89 -11.94 15.15
N PHE A 51 -4.55 -11.28 16.26
CA PHE A 51 -4.76 -9.84 16.41
C PHE A 51 -3.75 -9.02 15.61
N LEU A 52 -2.54 -9.52 15.45
CA LEU A 52 -1.48 -8.92 14.64
C LEU A 52 -1.24 -9.83 13.43
N SER A 53 -1.31 -9.26 12.22
CA SER A 53 -1.12 -10.01 10.98
C SER A 53 -0.41 -9.15 9.95
N ALA A 54 0.78 -9.58 9.54
CA ALA A 54 1.54 -8.93 8.48
C ALA A 54 0.77 -8.94 7.15
N GLU A 55 0.06 -10.02 6.85
CA GLU A 55 -0.75 -10.16 5.64
C GLU A 55 -1.90 -9.15 5.62
N ARG A 56 -2.68 -9.07 6.69
CA ARG A 56 -3.78 -8.09 6.77
C ARG A 56 -3.28 -6.65 6.72
N PHE A 57 -2.13 -6.37 7.35
CA PHE A 57 -1.50 -5.06 7.29
C PHE A 57 -1.15 -4.68 5.84
N ALA A 58 -0.49 -5.60 5.11
CA ALA A 58 -0.12 -5.38 3.72
C ALA A 58 -1.35 -5.16 2.84
N GLU A 59 -2.39 -5.98 2.99
CA GLU A 59 -3.65 -5.85 2.26
C GLU A 59 -4.34 -4.52 2.55
N SER A 60 -4.37 -4.09 3.81
CA SER A 60 -4.94 -2.82 4.22
C SER A 60 -4.20 -1.63 3.60
N MET A 61 -2.88 -1.66 3.58
CA MET A 61 -2.06 -0.62 2.97
C MET A 61 -2.30 -0.56 1.45
N VAL A 62 -2.30 -1.70 0.79
CA VAL A 62 -2.58 -1.77 -0.66
C VAL A 62 -3.95 -1.21 -0.97
N HIS A 63 -4.97 -1.60 -0.21
CA HIS A 63 -6.33 -1.10 -0.42
C HIS A 63 -6.41 0.43 -0.31
N ARG A 64 -5.73 1.02 0.67
CA ARG A 64 -5.75 2.48 0.88
C ARG A 64 -4.93 3.25 -0.16
N LYS A 65 -3.80 2.70 -0.60
CA LYS A 65 -2.80 3.40 -1.43
C LYS A 65 -2.91 3.10 -2.92
N ALA A 66 -3.37 1.91 -3.29
CA ALA A 66 -3.37 1.46 -4.68
C ALA A 66 -4.27 2.32 -5.59
N ALA A 67 -5.34 2.88 -5.07
CA ALA A 67 -6.22 3.76 -5.83
C ALA A 67 -5.56 5.10 -6.22
N ARG A 68 -4.48 5.49 -5.51
CA ARG A 68 -3.83 6.80 -5.69
C ARG A 68 -2.41 6.70 -6.25
N TYR A 69 -1.74 5.57 -6.07
CA TYR A 69 -0.30 5.45 -6.31
C TYR A 69 0.04 4.21 -7.12
N GLY A 70 1.13 4.31 -7.89
CA GLY A 70 1.67 3.19 -8.64
C GLY A 70 2.38 2.17 -7.76
N ALA A 71 2.67 1.00 -8.35
CA ALA A 71 3.28 -0.13 -7.65
C ALA A 71 4.61 0.22 -6.98
N ALA A 72 5.47 1.00 -7.64
CA ALA A 72 6.78 1.37 -7.09
C ALA A 72 6.66 2.16 -5.79
N ARG A 73 5.72 3.10 -5.72
CA ARG A 73 5.53 3.93 -4.53
C ARG A 73 4.93 3.13 -3.37
N VAL A 74 3.94 2.31 -3.63
CA VAL A 74 3.34 1.44 -2.60
C VAL A 74 4.35 0.43 -2.08
N LYS A 75 5.14 -0.17 -2.98
CA LYS A 75 6.22 -1.08 -2.61
C LYS A 75 7.27 -0.42 -1.71
N ALA A 76 7.66 0.83 -2.01
CA ALA A 76 8.60 1.58 -1.20
C ALA A 76 8.08 1.83 0.22
N GLU A 77 6.79 2.16 0.37
CA GLU A 77 6.18 2.31 1.68
C GLU A 77 6.12 0.98 2.46
N LEU A 78 5.77 -0.11 1.79
CA LEU A 78 5.76 -1.45 2.40
C LEU A 78 7.15 -1.86 2.89
N ALA A 79 8.20 -1.53 2.15
CA ALA A 79 9.57 -1.87 2.50
C ALA A 79 10.00 -1.28 3.85
N GLN A 80 9.45 -0.13 4.24
CA GLN A 80 9.72 0.51 5.53
C GLN A 80 9.23 -0.31 6.73
N HIS A 81 8.29 -1.21 6.51
CA HIS A 81 7.69 -2.03 7.56
C HIS A 81 8.37 -3.38 7.76
N ARG A 82 9.33 -3.71 6.90
CA ARG A 82 10.13 -4.96 6.97
C ARG A 82 9.26 -6.21 7.13
N LEU A 83 8.25 -6.32 6.27
CA LEU A 83 7.35 -7.47 6.25
C LEU A 83 8.08 -8.73 5.76
N PRO A 84 7.57 -9.93 6.07
CA PRO A 84 8.11 -11.17 5.50
C PRO A 84 8.15 -11.12 3.96
N ASP A 85 9.20 -11.70 3.37
CA ASP A 85 9.46 -11.61 1.93
C ASP A 85 8.34 -12.21 1.07
N ASP A 86 7.73 -13.30 1.51
CA ASP A 86 6.60 -13.94 0.82
C ASP A 86 5.39 -13.01 0.73
N ILE A 87 5.09 -12.29 1.78
CA ILE A 87 3.99 -11.31 1.83
C ILE A 87 4.28 -10.14 0.90
N THR A 88 5.49 -9.58 0.98
CA THR A 88 5.92 -8.48 0.09
C THR A 88 5.87 -8.89 -1.37
N ARG A 89 6.30 -10.11 -1.69
CA ARG A 89 6.29 -10.63 -3.06
C ARG A 89 4.86 -10.78 -3.58
N SER A 90 3.98 -11.39 -2.82
CA SER A 90 2.58 -11.59 -3.18
C SER A 90 1.88 -10.26 -3.46
N VAL A 91 2.04 -9.30 -2.57
CA VAL A 91 1.43 -7.96 -2.69
C VAL A 91 2.01 -7.20 -3.89
N THR A 92 3.33 -7.31 -4.12
CA THR A 92 3.99 -6.67 -5.27
C THR A 92 3.44 -7.22 -6.59
N GLU A 93 3.22 -8.52 -6.68
CA GLU A 93 2.63 -9.15 -7.87
C GLU A 93 1.21 -8.64 -8.13
N GLN A 94 0.40 -8.53 -7.08
CA GLN A 94 -0.96 -7.98 -7.18
C GLN A 94 -0.95 -6.52 -7.65
N LEU A 95 -0.04 -5.70 -7.10
CA LEU A 95 0.10 -4.29 -7.48
C LEU A 95 0.49 -4.15 -8.95
N LYS A 96 1.43 -4.96 -9.43
CA LYS A 96 1.85 -4.94 -10.84
C LYS A 96 0.73 -5.37 -11.77
N ALA A 97 0.00 -6.42 -11.40
CA ALA A 97 -1.10 -6.95 -12.21
C ALA A 97 -2.22 -5.93 -12.41
N SER A 98 -2.48 -5.08 -11.42
CA SER A 98 -3.56 -4.07 -11.46
C SER A 98 -3.10 -2.67 -11.86
N GLU A 99 -1.79 -2.46 -12.06
CA GLU A 99 -1.23 -1.12 -12.20
C GLU A 99 -1.77 -0.34 -13.39
N PHE A 100 -1.89 -0.99 -14.55
CA PHE A 100 -2.44 -0.34 -15.74
C PHE A 100 -3.87 0.14 -15.50
N ASP A 101 -4.74 -0.70 -15.00
CA ASP A 101 -6.15 -0.35 -14.74
C ASP A 101 -6.27 0.78 -13.74
N ARG A 102 -5.44 0.79 -12.70
CA ARG A 102 -5.41 1.85 -11.70
C ARG A 102 -4.90 3.18 -12.26
N ALA A 103 -3.84 3.13 -13.06
CA ALA A 103 -3.30 4.30 -13.74
C ALA A 103 -4.33 4.88 -14.72
N HIS A 104 -4.97 4.01 -15.49
CA HIS A 104 -6.01 4.41 -16.45
C HIS A 104 -7.20 5.07 -15.74
N ALA A 105 -7.66 4.51 -14.63
CA ALA A 105 -8.77 5.09 -13.86
C ALA A 105 -8.45 6.49 -13.33
N LEU A 106 -7.23 6.70 -12.81
CA LEU A 106 -6.77 8.01 -12.36
C LEU A 106 -6.68 9.02 -13.51
N TRP A 107 -6.08 8.59 -14.61
CA TRP A 107 -5.95 9.40 -15.80
C TRP A 107 -7.32 9.80 -16.37
N ALA A 108 -8.25 8.86 -16.45
CA ALA A 108 -9.61 9.10 -16.98
C ALA A 108 -10.36 10.14 -16.15
N ARG A 109 -10.23 10.11 -14.85
CA ARG A 109 -10.87 11.09 -13.97
C ARG A 109 -10.24 12.48 -14.04
N ARG A 110 -8.92 12.53 -14.24
CA ARG A 110 -8.18 13.82 -14.25
C ARG A 110 -8.18 14.48 -15.61
N PHE A 111 -7.98 13.71 -16.69
CA PHE A 111 -7.83 14.24 -18.05
C PHE A 111 -8.93 13.73 -18.99
N GLY A 112 -9.15 12.44 -19.06
CA GLY A 112 -10.20 11.80 -19.85
C GLY A 112 -9.94 11.75 -21.35
N GLU A 113 -9.00 12.54 -21.88
CA GLU A 113 -8.68 12.61 -23.32
C GLU A 113 -7.17 12.43 -23.54
N PRO A 114 -6.76 11.69 -24.60
CA PRO A 114 -5.35 11.58 -24.96
C PRO A 114 -4.71 12.96 -25.22
N PRO A 115 -3.41 13.10 -24.94
CA PRO A 115 -2.73 14.37 -25.17
C PRO A 115 -2.68 14.70 -26.66
N SER A 116 -2.93 15.98 -26.99
CA SER A 116 -2.92 16.47 -28.37
C SER A 116 -1.67 17.29 -28.71
N THR A 117 -0.91 17.70 -27.70
CA THR A 117 0.33 18.48 -27.87
C THR A 117 1.47 17.86 -27.05
N PRO A 118 2.76 18.14 -27.41
CA PRO A 118 3.87 17.70 -26.57
C PRO A 118 3.81 18.21 -25.13
N GLU A 119 3.35 19.44 -24.93
CA GLU A 119 3.18 20.04 -23.58
C GLU A 119 2.12 19.30 -22.78
N ASP A 120 1.01 18.97 -23.41
CA ASP A 120 -0.07 18.22 -22.80
C ASP A 120 0.37 16.81 -22.44
N LYS A 121 1.10 16.14 -23.34
CA LYS A 121 1.70 14.82 -23.08
C LYS A 121 2.65 14.86 -21.88
N ALA A 122 3.51 15.87 -21.80
CA ALA A 122 4.42 16.05 -20.69
C ALA A 122 3.67 16.24 -19.36
N ARG A 123 2.59 17.02 -19.37
CA ARG A 123 1.75 17.26 -18.20
C ARG A 123 1.10 15.99 -17.69
N GLN A 124 0.49 15.21 -18.59
CA GLN A 124 -0.17 13.95 -18.25
C GLN A 124 0.84 12.91 -17.75
N THR A 125 2.00 12.83 -18.38
CA THR A 125 3.10 11.95 -17.96
C THR A 125 3.57 12.30 -16.56
N ARG A 126 3.82 13.58 -16.25
CA ARG A 126 4.26 14.02 -14.93
C ARG A 126 3.26 13.69 -13.85
N PHE A 127 1.98 13.84 -14.14
CA PHE A 127 0.92 13.51 -13.20
C PHE A 127 0.98 12.06 -12.74
N LEU A 128 1.12 11.12 -13.67
CA LEU A 128 1.18 9.69 -13.35
C LEU A 128 2.55 9.30 -12.78
N ALA A 129 3.64 9.84 -13.31
CA ALA A 129 4.99 9.57 -12.81
C ALA A 129 5.18 10.01 -11.36
N ALA A 130 4.63 11.17 -10.99
CA ALA A 130 4.70 11.69 -9.61
C ALA A 130 4.00 10.77 -8.61
N ARG A 131 3.06 9.95 -9.06
CA ARG A 131 2.35 8.96 -8.23
C ARG A 131 3.01 7.58 -8.21
N GLY A 132 4.15 7.44 -8.88
CA GLY A 132 4.93 6.20 -8.85
C GLY A 132 4.51 5.15 -9.86
N PHE A 133 3.75 5.51 -10.90
CA PHE A 133 3.43 4.59 -12.00
C PHE A 133 4.63 4.40 -12.92
N ALA A 134 4.83 3.18 -13.42
CA ALA A 134 5.94 2.85 -14.30
C ALA A 134 5.79 3.51 -15.68
N GLY A 135 6.93 3.86 -16.29
CA GLY A 135 6.96 4.56 -17.57
C GLY A 135 6.27 3.81 -18.71
N ASP A 136 6.42 2.49 -18.77
CA ASP A 136 5.72 1.65 -19.76
C ASP A 136 4.20 1.66 -19.57
N VAL A 137 3.74 1.64 -18.33
CA VAL A 137 2.31 1.75 -17.97
C VAL A 137 1.77 3.12 -18.41
N ILE A 138 2.49 4.20 -18.11
CA ILE A 138 2.11 5.55 -18.52
C ILE A 138 1.99 5.65 -20.03
N ARG A 139 2.97 5.14 -20.77
CA ARG A 139 2.93 5.16 -22.25
C ARG A 139 1.71 4.43 -22.78
N ARG A 140 1.36 3.28 -22.21
CA ARG A 140 0.18 2.51 -22.62
C ARG A 140 -1.11 3.27 -22.35
N VAL A 141 -1.23 3.91 -21.20
CA VAL A 141 -2.40 4.74 -20.87
C VAL A 141 -2.56 5.88 -21.87
N LEU A 142 -1.48 6.63 -22.16
CA LEU A 142 -1.52 7.79 -23.05
C LEU A 142 -1.75 7.42 -24.53
N ARG A 143 -1.40 6.19 -24.94
CA ARG A 143 -1.70 5.69 -26.30
C ARG A 143 -3.17 5.27 -26.49
N GLY A 144 -3.94 5.21 -25.41
CA GLY A 144 -5.33 4.77 -25.48
C GLY A 144 -5.52 3.26 -25.46
N ASP A 145 -4.52 2.48 -25.02
CA ASP A 145 -4.60 1.01 -24.98
C ASP A 145 -5.72 0.49 -24.05
N GLY A 146 -6.24 1.33 -23.16
CA GLY A 146 -7.34 0.99 -22.27
C GLY A 146 -8.74 1.02 -22.90
N PHE A 147 -8.86 1.54 -24.12
CA PHE A 147 -10.09 1.50 -24.87
C PHE A 147 -10.20 0.18 -25.64
N ARG A 148 -10.43 -0.91 -24.95
CA ARG A 148 -11.00 -2.09 -25.59
C ARG A 148 -12.50 -1.87 -25.65
N ASP A 149 -12.97 -1.68 -26.85
CA ASP A 149 -14.39 -1.73 -27.16
C ASP A 149 -14.94 -3.08 -26.69
N PRO A 150 -15.93 -3.11 -25.79
CA PRO A 150 -16.50 -4.39 -25.35
C PRO A 150 -17.09 -5.23 -26.49
N GLU A 151 -17.30 -4.65 -27.66
CA GLU A 151 -17.84 -5.38 -28.84
C GLU A 151 -16.77 -6.08 -29.70
N GLN A 152 -15.47 -5.92 -29.42
CA GLN A 152 -14.40 -6.61 -30.15
C GLN A 152 -13.84 -7.84 -29.43
N GLY A 153 -14.51 -8.33 -28.43
CA GLY A 153 -14.18 -9.55 -27.73
C GLY A 153 -14.89 -10.77 -28.28
N VAL A 154 -14.53 -11.17 -29.48
CA VAL A 154 -14.83 -12.52 -29.96
C VAL A 154 -13.55 -13.26 -30.18
#